data_fda6c600c3051544a0354501a72fa73e
#
_entry.id   fda6c600c3051544a0354501a72fa73e
#
_cell.length_a   1.000
_cell.length_b   1.000
_cell.length_c   1.000
_cell.angle_alpha   90.00
_cell.angle_beta   90.00
_cell.angle_gamma   90.00
#
_symmetry.space_group_name_H-M   'P 1'
#
loop_
_entity.id
_entity.type
_entity.pdbx_description
1 polymer ?
#
loop_
_entity_poly.entity_id
_entity_poly.type
_entity_poly.pdbx_seq_one_letter_code
_entity_poly.pdbx_strand_id
1 'polypeptide(L)'
;MRSTEQSVHLWYAAPSVTAGFTPQRDTLSLEKDLSFEVTYESGTYNLVYELRDPKLDIYVRKQVLMTVQSDVSTGWYVMKEENGETDIDYISMDGKKIENLITASGQERLKGKPVKMAYQSSRYTPVIQNPDGTTTRLNNKRAFHVFSDQDIKIFNADNMALFYNYEDYFYEVPEVCKPENCGMYSTDFYAINAGKVYSIYGMSPNSGMLGYAKPGLYEVHPDMVMGTYGVMLFDTKTSTFYNTSSSGSSMNLFPEDSEGGISPTNMDVDMIRMLVRKEGNPSTAFAVMKNKNKDEHYVFDMSYSMASYPIVDIDTVPAHCEMPETKVMGTSLYASCIYYSKKEADGDVLKVYKNVKIDNRESELKRFPGEEIVYIVNATSRYGAPADEVFNHLVVLTNSATGWKLYRFNVIGQTPEIETEPAFVYSGKGTAGYVMLRN
;
A
#
# COMPACT_ATOMS: atom_id res chain seq x y z
N MET A 1 -15.10 -28.35 -39.00
CA MET A 1 -14.44 -29.65 -39.11
C MET A 1 -15.29 -30.65 -38.35
N ARG A 2 -15.67 -31.78 -38.97
CA ARG A 2 -16.28 -32.91 -38.24
C ARG A 2 -15.11 -33.70 -37.64
N SER A 3 -15.13 -33.99 -36.32
CA SER A 3 -14.16 -34.88 -35.69
C SER A 3 -14.19 -36.22 -36.39
N THR A 4 -13.09 -36.60 -37.01
CA THR A 4 -12.90 -37.95 -37.57
C THR A 4 -12.02 -38.74 -36.60
N GLU A 5 -12.06 -40.06 -36.64
CA GLU A 5 -11.22 -40.94 -35.79
C GLU A 5 -9.71 -40.72 -35.96
N GLN A 6 -9.29 -39.79 -36.83
CA GLN A 6 -7.89 -39.44 -37.10
C GLN A 6 -7.51 -38.02 -36.65
N SER A 7 -8.41 -37.27 -36.00
CA SER A 7 -8.11 -35.92 -35.50
C SER A 7 -7.32 -35.98 -34.20
N VAL A 8 -6.28 -35.18 -34.08
CA VAL A 8 -5.46 -35.04 -32.87
C VAL A 8 -5.97 -33.85 -32.06
N HIS A 9 -6.26 -34.11 -30.80
CA HIS A 9 -6.60 -33.08 -29.83
C HIS A 9 -5.34 -32.59 -29.17
N LEU A 10 -5.26 -31.28 -28.91
CA LEU A 10 -4.16 -30.65 -28.18
C LEU A 10 -4.68 -29.52 -27.33
N TRP A 11 -4.49 -29.61 -26.03
CA TRP A 11 -4.67 -28.54 -25.10
C TRP A 11 -3.31 -27.99 -24.69
N TYR A 12 -3.14 -26.67 -24.72
CA TYR A 12 -1.94 -26.03 -24.20
C TYR A 12 -2.28 -24.71 -23.54
N ALA A 13 -1.43 -24.30 -22.58
CA ALA A 13 -1.43 -22.99 -22.01
C ALA A 13 -0.21 -22.22 -22.50
N ALA A 14 -0.36 -20.90 -22.59
CA ALA A 14 0.74 -19.99 -22.87
C ALA A 14 0.49 -18.67 -22.12
N PRO A 15 1.52 -18.01 -21.56
CA PRO A 15 1.35 -16.71 -20.97
C PRO A 15 0.67 -15.73 -21.93
N SER A 16 -0.27 -14.94 -21.44
CA SER A 16 -0.85 -13.83 -22.21
C SER A 16 0.18 -12.72 -22.32
N VAL A 17 0.80 -12.56 -23.47
CA VAL A 17 1.86 -11.58 -23.73
C VAL A 17 1.44 -10.54 -24.76
N THR A 18 2.02 -9.34 -24.66
CA THR A 18 1.85 -8.28 -25.64
C THR A 18 2.55 -8.61 -26.95
N ALA A 19 2.10 -8.00 -28.04
CA ALA A 19 2.59 -8.24 -29.40
C ALA A 19 4.13 -8.23 -29.53
N GLY A 20 4.68 -9.16 -30.29
CA GLY A 20 6.13 -9.27 -30.58
C GLY A 20 6.86 -10.40 -29.87
N PHE A 21 6.22 -11.12 -28.98
CA PHE A 21 6.78 -12.30 -28.30
C PHE A 21 6.02 -13.57 -28.71
N THR A 22 6.75 -14.65 -29.02
CA THR A 22 6.15 -15.98 -29.15
C THR A 22 6.27 -16.69 -27.80
N PRO A 23 5.18 -16.80 -27.02
CA PRO A 23 5.25 -17.41 -25.70
C PRO A 23 5.52 -18.92 -25.84
N GLN A 24 6.30 -19.45 -24.90
CA GLN A 24 6.49 -20.90 -24.79
C GLN A 24 5.11 -21.52 -24.48
N ARG A 25 4.77 -22.55 -25.23
CA ARG A 25 3.54 -23.33 -25.05
C ARG A 25 3.82 -24.47 -24.07
N ASP A 26 2.94 -24.63 -23.12
CA ASP A 26 2.95 -25.76 -22.21
C ASP A 26 1.79 -26.69 -22.54
N THR A 27 2.09 -27.92 -22.99
CA THR A 27 1.10 -28.92 -23.37
C THR A 27 0.45 -29.54 -22.13
N LEU A 28 -0.87 -29.42 -22.02
CA LEU A 28 -1.64 -29.88 -20.88
C LEU A 28 -2.25 -31.27 -21.10
N SER A 29 -2.79 -31.51 -22.29
CA SER A 29 -3.46 -32.78 -22.62
C SER A 29 -3.54 -32.99 -24.13
N LEU A 30 -3.57 -34.28 -24.53
CA LEU A 30 -3.89 -34.72 -25.87
C LEU A 30 -5.29 -35.33 -25.96
N GLU A 31 -6.02 -35.35 -24.88
CA GLU A 31 -7.39 -35.87 -24.80
C GLU A 31 -8.40 -34.80 -25.27
N LYS A 32 -9.59 -35.26 -25.64
CA LYS A 32 -10.69 -34.40 -26.06
C LYS A 32 -11.13 -33.46 -24.92
N ASP A 33 -11.25 -34.01 -23.72
CA ASP A 33 -11.69 -33.30 -22.53
C ASP A 33 -10.47 -32.98 -21.67
N LEU A 34 -10.41 -31.73 -21.17
CA LEU A 34 -9.30 -31.26 -20.35
C LEU A 34 -9.59 -31.46 -18.86
N SER A 35 -8.67 -32.20 -18.21
CA SER A 35 -8.56 -32.23 -16.74
C SER A 35 -7.09 -32.11 -16.36
N PHE A 36 -6.71 -31.09 -15.60
CA PHE A 36 -5.32 -30.89 -15.18
C PHE A 36 -5.27 -30.15 -13.84
N GLU A 37 -4.18 -30.35 -13.10
CA GLU A 37 -3.88 -29.63 -11.91
C GLU A 37 -3.19 -28.28 -12.28
N VAL A 38 -3.68 -27.17 -11.74
CA VAL A 38 -3.13 -25.84 -12.03
C VAL A 38 -1.91 -25.61 -11.15
N THR A 39 -0.72 -25.70 -11.74
CA THR A 39 0.58 -25.46 -11.09
C THR A 39 1.23 -24.13 -11.51
N TYR A 40 0.51 -23.32 -12.26
CA TYR A 40 1.02 -22.04 -12.76
C TYR A 40 1.10 -20.99 -11.67
N GLU A 41 2.11 -20.11 -11.78
CA GLU A 41 2.14 -18.87 -11.02
C GLU A 41 0.89 -18.01 -11.31
N SER A 42 0.50 -17.18 -10.35
CA SER A 42 -0.61 -16.26 -10.57
C SER A 42 -0.36 -15.37 -11.79
N GLY A 43 -1.34 -15.29 -12.66
CA GLY A 43 -1.22 -14.58 -13.94
C GLY A 43 -2.36 -14.88 -14.90
N THR A 44 -2.28 -14.28 -16.08
CA THR A 44 -3.25 -14.51 -17.15
C THR A 44 -2.58 -15.35 -18.25
N TYR A 45 -3.22 -16.41 -18.61
CA TYR A 45 -2.77 -17.37 -19.61
C TYR A 45 -3.81 -17.51 -20.72
N ASN A 46 -3.35 -17.77 -21.92
CA ASN A 46 -4.18 -18.23 -23.02
C ASN A 46 -4.30 -19.75 -22.93
N LEU A 47 -5.48 -20.24 -22.57
CA LEU A 47 -5.79 -21.66 -22.67
C LEU A 47 -6.35 -21.95 -24.07
N VAL A 48 -5.66 -22.78 -24.81
CA VAL A 48 -5.95 -23.04 -26.23
C VAL A 48 -6.27 -24.50 -26.44
N TYR A 49 -7.40 -24.75 -27.10
CA TYR A 49 -7.74 -26.04 -27.66
C TYR A 49 -7.48 -26.02 -29.16
N GLU A 50 -6.69 -26.97 -29.64
CA GLU A 50 -6.38 -27.17 -31.05
C GLU A 50 -6.87 -28.55 -31.48
N LEU A 51 -7.66 -28.59 -32.55
CA LEU A 51 -8.05 -29.83 -33.23
C LEU A 51 -7.32 -29.85 -34.57
N ARG A 52 -6.45 -30.85 -34.77
CA ARG A 52 -5.61 -31.00 -35.96
C ARG A 52 -5.98 -32.22 -36.76
N ASP A 53 -6.06 -32.07 -38.06
CA ASP A 53 -6.07 -33.19 -39.01
C ASP A 53 -4.63 -33.38 -39.54
N PRO A 54 -3.93 -34.46 -39.13
CA PRO A 54 -2.53 -34.65 -39.50
C PRO A 54 -2.34 -35.06 -40.99
N LYS A 55 -3.40 -35.51 -41.66
CA LYS A 55 -3.33 -35.88 -43.08
C LYS A 55 -3.40 -34.66 -43.99
N LEU A 56 -4.21 -33.70 -43.58
CA LEU A 56 -4.43 -32.48 -44.38
C LEU A 56 -3.56 -31.30 -43.91
N ASP A 57 -2.82 -31.46 -42.79
CA ASP A 57 -2.05 -30.45 -42.10
C ASP A 57 -2.85 -29.15 -41.82
N ILE A 58 -4.14 -29.31 -41.53
CA ILE A 58 -5.02 -28.22 -41.15
C ILE A 58 -5.42 -28.32 -39.67
N TYR A 59 -5.66 -27.18 -39.05
CA TYR A 59 -6.10 -27.15 -37.66
C TYR A 59 -7.15 -26.04 -37.41
N VAL A 60 -7.95 -26.24 -36.37
CA VAL A 60 -8.89 -25.27 -35.83
C VAL A 60 -8.53 -25.02 -34.37
N ARG A 61 -8.49 -23.75 -33.96
CA ARG A 61 -8.20 -23.34 -32.58
C ARG A 61 -9.38 -22.62 -31.96
N LYS A 62 -9.57 -22.86 -30.66
CA LYS A 62 -10.39 -22.02 -29.78
C LYS A 62 -9.56 -21.61 -28.59
N GLN A 63 -9.60 -20.35 -28.24
CA GLN A 63 -8.82 -19.76 -27.14
C GLN A 63 -9.78 -19.17 -26.13
N VAL A 64 -9.45 -19.32 -24.83
CA VAL A 64 -10.07 -18.63 -23.72
C VAL A 64 -8.98 -18.07 -22.80
N LEU A 65 -9.28 -16.99 -22.10
CA LEU A 65 -8.39 -16.48 -21.05
C LEU A 65 -8.61 -17.29 -19.77
N MET A 66 -7.53 -17.79 -19.21
CA MET A 66 -7.48 -18.45 -17.91
C MET A 66 -6.72 -17.52 -16.96
N THR A 67 -7.36 -17.11 -15.87
CA THR A 67 -6.70 -16.33 -14.80
C THR A 67 -6.38 -17.25 -13.63
N VAL A 68 -5.12 -17.36 -13.28
CA VAL A 68 -4.64 -18.06 -12.09
C VAL A 68 -4.43 -17.04 -10.98
N GLN A 69 -5.04 -17.27 -9.84
CA GLN A 69 -4.91 -16.43 -8.66
C GLN A 69 -4.44 -17.26 -7.48
N SER A 70 -3.61 -16.70 -6.61
CA SER A 70 -3.28 -17.32 -5.33
C SER A 70 -4.42 -17.11 -4.33
N ASP A 71 -4.52 -18.00 -3.36
CA ASP A 71 -5.51 -17.93 -2.27
C ASP A 71 -5.39 -16.63 -1.43
N VAL A 72 -4.27 -15.92 -1.57
CA VAL A 72 -3.97 -14.66 -0.89
C VAL A 72 -3.95 -13.45 -1.82
N SER A 73 -4.66 -13.49 -2.96
CA SER A 73 -4.57 -12.44 -3.99
C SER A 73 -5.38 -11.18 -3.67
N THR A 74 -6.52 -11.31 -2.98
CA THR A 74 -7.45 -10.21 -2.70
C THR A 74 -7.95 -10.32 -1.26
N GLY A 75 -7.80 -9.25 -0.47
CA GLY A 75 -8.23 -9.26 0.93
C GLY A 75 -7.47 -8.29 1.82
N TRP A 76 -7.68 -8.46 3.11
CA TRP A 76 -7.07 -7.64 4.17
C TRP A 76 -5.82 -8.31 4.71
N TYR A 77 -4.75 -7.53 4.81
CA TYR A 77 -3.47 -7.93 5.40
C TYR A 77 -3.26 -7.11 6.66
N VAL A 78 -3.31 -7.75 7.82
CA VAL A 78 -3.12 -7.11 9.13
C VAL A 78 -1.72 -7.45 9.62
N MET A 79 -0.83 -6.46 9.66
CA MET A 79 0.48 -6.62 10.28
C MET A 79 0.35 -6.55 11.79
N LYS A 80 0.90 -7.54 12.47
CA LYS A 80 0.85 -7.67 13.92
C LYS A 80 2.19 -8.06 14.52
N GLU A 81 2.41 -7.72 15.75
CA GLU A 81 3.56 -8.12 16.57
C GLU A 81 3.15 -9.19 17.58
N GLU A 82 3.97 -10.21 17.71
CA GLU A 82 3.95 -11.19 18.79
C GLU A 82 5.38 -11.49 19.24
N ASN A 83 5.68 -11.30 20.53
CA ASN A 83 7.00 -11.58 21.13
C ASN A 83 8.18 -10.80 20.51
N GLY A 84 7.95 -9.57 20.07
CA GLY A 84 9.00 -8.73 19.46
C GLY A 84 9.22 -8.99 17.96
N GLU A 85 8.36 -9.77 17.33
CA GLU A 85 8.45 -10.10 15.91
C GLU A 85 7.15 -9.80 15.17
N THR A 86 7.26 -9.28 13.95
CA THR A 86 6.14 -8.95 13.08
C THR A 86 5.80 -10.11 12.15
N ASP A 87 4.50 -10.46 12.09
CA ASP A 87 3.89 -11.34 11.11
C ASP A 87 2.65 -10.68 10.49
N ILE A 88 1.96 -11.36 9.59
CA ILE A 88 0.78 -10.86 8.90
C ILE A 88 -0.36 -11.87 9.06
N ASP A 89 -1.54 -11.41 9.48
CA ASP A 89 -2.77 -12.17 9.32
C ASP A 89 -3.46 -11.74 8.02
N TYR A 90 -3.85 -12.70 7.19
CA TYR A 90 -4.59 -12.45 5.97
C TYR A 90 -6.06 -12.84 6.15
N ILE A 91 -6.97 -12.00 5.62
CA ILE A 91 -8.40 -12.27 5.61
C ILE A 91 -8.90 -11.98 4.19
N SER A 92 -9.40 -13.01 3.50
CA SER A 92 -10.00 -12.88 2.18
C SER A 92 -11.31 -12.08 2.22
N MET A 93 -11.79 -11.64 1.08
CA MET A 93 -13.04 -10.86 0.99
C MET A 93 -14.28 -11.66 1.44
N ASP A 94 -14.24 -12.99 1.35
CA ASP A 94 -15.27 -13.93 1.83
C ASP A 94 -15.07 -14.34 3.30
N GLY A 95 -14.06 -13.76 4.00
CA GLY A 95 -13.82 -13.97 5.42
C GLY A 95 -12.95 -15.16 5.81
N LYS A 96 -12.39 -15.91 4.83
CA LYS A 96 -11.41 -16.96 5.11
C LYS A 96 -10.14 -16.34 5.68
N LYS A 97 -9.61 -16.88 6.77
CA LYS A 97 -8.43 -16.35 7.48
C LYS A 97 -7.23 -17.27 7.37
N ILE A 98 -6.07 -16.70 7.15
CA ILE A 98 -4.75 -17.34 7.31
C ILE A 98 -4.00 -16.56 8.38
N GLU A 99 -3.76 -17.18 9.53
CA GLU A 99 -2.97 -16.58 10.61
C GLU A 99 -1.49 -16.75 10.34
N ASN A 100 -0.69 -15.72 10.67
CA ASN A 100 0.76 -15.75 10.56
C ASN A 100 1.22 -16.13 9.14
N LEU A 101 0.78 -15.40 8.13
CA LEU A 101 1.00 -15.71 6.73
C LEU A 101 2.49 -15.90 6.37
N ILE A 102 3.38 -15.09 6.95
CA ILE A 102 4.84 -15.22 6.74
C ILE A 102 5.31 -16.58 7.25
N THR A 103 5.01 -16.90 8.52
CA THR A 103 5.38 -18.17 9.14
C THR A 103 4.67 -19.36 8.48
N ALA A 104 3.38 -19.22 8.14
CA ALA A 104 2.61 -20.26 7.47
C ALA A 104 3.15 -20.60 6.08
N SER A 105 3.84 -19.65 5.45
CA SER A 105 4.53 -19.84 4.16
C SER A 105 5.97 -20.35 4.31
N GLY A 106 6.37 -20.74 5.52
CA GLY A 106 7.72 -21.27 5.79
C GLY A 106 8.81 -20.20 5.83
N GLN A 107 8.45 -18.92 5.99
CA GLN A 107 9.39 -17.82 6.06
C GLN A 107 9.59 -17.35 7.51
N GLU A 108 10.73 -16.71 7.76
CA GLU A 108 11.01 -16.09 9.05
C GLU A 108 10.28 -14.76 9.20
N ARG A 109 9.77 -14.48 10.41
CA ARG A 109 9.17 -13.19 10.80
C ARG A 109 10.17 -12.04 10.69
N LEU A 110 9.68 -10.81 10.66
CA LEU A 110 10.51 -9.62 10.81
C LEU A 110 10.75 -9.34 12.29
N LYS A 111 11.94 -8.87 12.65
CA LYS A 111 12.19 -8.34 14.01
C LYS A 111 11.42 -7.05 14.21
N GLY A 112 10.98 -6.77 15.46
CA GLY A 112 10.37 -5.50 15.81
C GLY A 112 8.86 -5.41 15.55
N LYS A 113 8.34 -4.18 15.62
CA LYS A 113 6.91 -3.86 15.53
C LYS A 113 6.50 -3.48 14.12
N PRO A 114 5.24 -3.75 13.73
CA PRO A 114 4.70 -3.34 12.45
C PRO A 114 4.85 -1.84 12.19
N VAL A 115 5.36 -1.49 11.01
CA VAL A 115 5.40 -0.11 10.52
C VAL A 115 4.44 0.04 9.35
N LYS A 116 4.73 -0.64 8.24
CA LYS A 116 3.89 -0.56 7.04
C LYS A 116 4.22 -1.67 6.05
N MET A 117 3.27 -1.97 5.18
CA MET A 117 3.53 -2.75 3.99
C MET A 117 3.00 -2.06 2.73
N ALA A 118 3.63 -2.35 1.60
CA ALA A 118 3.20 -1.90 0.29
C ALA A 118 3.14 -3.07 -0.68
N TYR A 119 2.16 -3.04 -1.58
CA TYR A 119 1.99 -4.04 -2.62
C TYR A 119 2.39 -3.49 -3.98
N GLN A 120 3.40 -4.11 -4.60
CA GLN A 120 3.81 -3.84 -5.97
C GLN A 120 3.16 -4.84 -6.92
N SER A 121 2.21 -4.38 -7.72
CA SER A 121 1.37 -5.23 -8.57
C SER A 121 2.05 -5.73 -9.84
N SER A 122 3.17 -5.13 -10.25
CA SER A 122 3.91 -5.47 -11.48
C SER A 122 5.27 -4.80 -11.54
N ARG A 123 6.06 -5.19 -12.54
CA ARG A 123 7.39 -4.59 -12.87
C ARG A 123 8.43 -4.69 -11.77
N TYR A 124 8.22 -5.51 -10.75
CA TYR A 124 9.29 -5.79 -9.81
C TYR A 124 10.30 -6.76 -10.43
N THR A 125 11.58 -6.44 -10.33
CA THR A 125 12.66 -7.16 -11.04
C THR A 125 13.77 -7.57 -10.06
N PRO A 126 13.48 -8.47 -9.10
CA PRO A 126 14.49 -8.89 -8.14
C PRO A 126 15.57 -9.74 -8.80
N VAL A 127 16.77 -9.68 -8.22
CA VAL A 127 17.89 -10.55 -8.56
C VAL A 127 18.09 -11.51 -7.39
N ILE A 128 17.85 -12.80 -7.62
CA ILE A 128 18.00 -13.84 -6.61
C ILE A 128 19.34 -14.56 -6.77
N GLN A 129 19.95 -14.94 -5.67
CA GLN A 129 21.12 -15.82 -5.68
C GLN A 129 20.69 -17.28 -5.74
N ASN A 130 21.28 -18.03 -6.65
CA ASN A 130 21.04 -19.47 -6.77
C ASN A 130 21.99 -20.25 -5.84
N PRO A 131 21.65 -21.50 -5.48
CA PRO A 131 22.50 -22.34 -4.65
C PRO A 131 23.91 -22.62 -5.22
N ASP A 132 24.08 -22.49 -6.54
CA ASP A 132 25.35 -22.65 -7.24
C ASP A 132 26.22 -21.37 -7.27
N GLY A 133 25.78 -20.30 -6.61
CA GLY A 133 26.45 -19.00 -6.56
C GLY A 133 26.18 -18.10 -7.77
N THR A 134 25.40 -18.56 -8.75
CA THR A 134 24.97 -17.71 -9.87
C THR A 134 23.79 -16.83 -9.46
N THR A 135 23.48 -15.81 -10.26
CA THR A 135 22.32 -14.94 -10.03
C THR A 135 21.29 -15.10 -11.14
N THR A 136 20.03 -15.08 -10.77
CA THR A 136 18.91 -15.05 -11.72
C THR A 136 18.10 -13.77 -11.52
N ARG A 137 17.95 -13.00 -12.59
CA ARG A 137 17.03 -11.86 -12.61
C ARG A 137 15.62 -12.34 -12.94
N LEU A 138 14.69 -12.09 -12.04
CA LEU A 138 13.27 -12.33 -12.26
C LEU A 138 12.64 -11.05 -12.82
N ASN A 139 11.79 -11.19 -13.85
CA ASN A 139 11.17 -10.05 -14.49
C ASN A 139 9.68 -9.98 -14.16
N ASN A 140 9.16 -8.77 -14.03
CA ASN A 140 7.73 -8.49 -13.89
C ASN A 140 7.04 -9.28 -12.75
N LYS A 141 7.72 -9.40 -11.63
CA LYS A 141 7.14 -10.03 -10.43
C LYS A 141 6.23 -9.06 -9.69
N ARG A 142 5.41 -9.62 -8.81
CA ARG A 142 4.62 -8.91 -7.81
C ARG A 142 5.29 -9.06 -6.46
N ALA A 143 5.30 -8.01 -5.66
CA ALA A 143 6.01 -8.04 -4.39
C ALA A 143 5.21 -7.40 -3.25
N PHE A 144 5.39 -7.94 -2.04
CA PHE A 144 5.11 -7.27 -0.80
C PHE A 144 6.39 -6.72 -0.20
N HIS A 145 6.43 -5.42 0.02
CA HIS A 145 7.47 -4.75 0.77
C HIS A 145 6.97 -4.60 2.20
N VAL A 146 7.53 -5.35 3.14
CA VAL A 146 7.06 -5.42 4.52
C VAL A 146 8.10 -4.79 5.44
N PHE A 147 7.70 -3.75 6.18
CA PHE A 147 8.55 -2.94 7.03
C PHE A 147 8.09 -3.06 8.49
N SER A 148 9.00 -3.46 9.36
CA SER A 148 8.90 -3.27 10.80
C SER A 148 9.80 -2.12 11.25
N ASP A 149 9.81 -1.75 12.51
CA ASP A 149 10.68 -0.69 13.04
C ASP A 149 12.16 -1.12 13.17
N GLN A 150 12.48 -2.40 12.89
CA GLN A 150 13.83 -2.98 13.02
C GLN A 150 14.24 -3.86 11.84
N ASP A 151 13.36 -4.09 10.86
CA ASP A 151 13.65 -5.01 9.76
C ASP A 151 12.85 -4.68 8.51
N ILE A 152 13.36 -5.12 7.34
CA ILE A 152 12.66 -5.07 6.06
C ILE A 152 12.78 -6.43 5.39
N LYS A 153 11.66 -6.97 4.93
CA LYS A 153 11.64 -8.16 4.08
C LYS A 153 10.76 -7.93 2.85
N ILE A 154 11.23 -8.43 1.72
CA ILE A 154 10.51 -8.34 0.45
C ILE A 154 10.13 -9.74 0.02
N PHE A 155 8.83 -9.96 -0.14
CA PHE A 155 8.28 -11.26 -0.51
C PHE A 155 7.65 -11.23 -1.90
N ASN A 156 7.70 -12.35 -2.58
CA ASN A 156 6.85 -12.61 -3.73
C ASN A 156 5.37 -12.59 -3.28
N ALA A 157 4.55 -11.72 -3.86
CA ALA A 157 3.16 -11.58 -3.46
C ALA A 157 2.25 -12.74 -3.89
N ASP A 158 2.77 -13.70 -4.63
CA ASP A 158 2.01 -14.85 -5.12
C ASP A 158 2.18 -16.10 -4.27
N ASN A 159 3.37 -16.28 -3.67
CA ASN A 159 3.71 -17.50 -2.92
C ASN A 159 4.50 -17.21 -1.63
N MET A 160 4.66 -15.95 -1.25
CA MET A 160 5.41 -15.51 -0.06
C MET A 160 6.90 -15.93 -0.04
N ALA A 161 7.47 -16.39 -1.16
CA ALA A 161 8.91 -16.65 -1.22
C ALA A 161 9.70 -15.35 -0.99
N LEU A 162 10.75 -15.42 -0.18
CA LEU A 162 11.58 -14.28 0.14
C LEU A 162 12.41 -13.86 -1.09
N PHE A 163 12.38 -12.58 -1.43
CA PHE A 163 13.28 -11.98 -2.42
C PHE A 163 14.49 -11.34 -1.75
N TYR A 164 14.27 -10.51 -0.73
CA TYR A 164 15.33 -9.78 -0.04
C TYR A 164 15.07 -9.66 1.46
N ASN A 165 16.14 -9.72 2.24
CA ASN A 165 16.23 -9.21 3.60
C ASN A 165 16.71 -7.76 3.59
N TYR A 166 16.76 -7.11 4.75
CA TYR A 166 17.28 -5.75 4.90
C TYR A 166 18.66 -5.57 4.29
N GLU A 167 19.60 -6.48 4.58
CA GLU A 167 20.99 -6.41 4.16
C GLU A 167 21.17 -6.52 2.64
N ASP A 168 20.23 -7.17 1.94
CA ASP A 168 20.30 -7.42 0.50
C ASP A 168 19.45 -6.43 -0.31
N TYR A 169 18.64 -5.61 0.37
CA TYR A 169 17.65 -4.77 -0.29
C TYR A 169 18.16 -3.41 -0.74
N PHE A 170 19.34 -2.99 -0.31
CA PHE A 170 19.94 -1.69 -0.64
C PHE A 170 21.19 -1.86 -1.50
N TYR A 171 21.43 -0.91 -2.42
CA TYR A 171 22.73 -0.82 -3.09
C TYR A 171 23.85 -0.48 -2.09
N GLU A 172 23.55 0.32 -1.10
CA GLU A 172 24.41 0.62 0.03
C GLU A 172 23.57 0.50 1.30
N VAL A 173 23.87 -0.51 2.10
CA VAL A 173 23.11 -0.81 3.31
C VAL A 173 23.29 0.31 4.31
N PRO A 174 22.19 0.94 4.78
CA PRO A 174 22.28 1.99 5.79
C PRO A 174 22.87 1.47 7.11
N GLU A 175 23.70 2.30 7.76
CA GLU A 175 24.27 1.96 9.08
C GLU A 175 23.17 1.78 10.17
N VAL A 176 22.06 2.50 10.02
CA VAL A 176 20.94 2.47 10.97
C VAL A 176 19.72 1.83 10.30
N CYS A 177 19.30 0.69 10.83
CA CYS A 177 18.04 0.07 10.47
C CYS A 177 16.93 0.67 11.35
N LYS A 178 16.19 1.61 10.80
CA LYS A 178 15.01 2.25 11.41
C LYS A 178 13.99 2.57 10.33
N PRO A 179 13.35 1.53 9.75
CA PRO A 179 12.33 1.76 8.74
C PRO A 179 11.14 2.52 9.34
N GLU A 180 10.72 3.61 8.69
CA GLU A 180 9.69 4.51 9.20
C GLU A 180 8.45 4.58 8.32
N ASN A 181 8.61 4.39 7.02
CA ASN A 181 7.48 4.35 6.07
C ASN A 181 7.92 3.72 4.74
N CYS A 182 6.96 3.21 4.00
CA CYS A 182 7.12 2.83 2.60
C CYS A 182 5.82 3.05 1.84
N GLY A 183 5.92 3.15 0.52
CA GLY A 183 4.73 3.28 -0.30
C GLY A 183 5.06 3.20 -1.78
N MET A 184 3.99 3.00 -2.55
CA MET A 184 4.07 2.84 -3.98
C MET A 184 3.02 3.69 -4.68
N TYR A 185 3.42 4.37 -5.74
CA TYR A 185 2.51 5.02 -6.65
C TYR A 185 2.86 4.65 -8.09
N SER A 186 1.89 4.11 -8.83
CA SER A 186 2.11 3.54 -10.17
C SER A 186 3.17 2.42 -10.14
N THR A 187 4.38 2.65 -10.62
CA THR A 187 5.49 1.69 -10.62
C THR A 187 6.65 2.11 -9.72
N ASP A 188 6.59 3.30 -9.14
CA ASP A 188 7.65 3.87 -8.32
C ASP A 188 7.43 3.56 -6.85
N PHE A 189 8.50 3.15 -6.19
CA PHE A 189 8.48 2.84 -4.77
C PHE A 189 9.37 3.82 -4.01
N TYR A 190 8.89 4.23 -2.83
CA TYR A 190 9.62 5.11 -1.92
C TYR A 190 9.67 4.49 -0.53
N ALA A 191 10.79 4.69 0.15
CA ALA A 191 11.00 4.27 1.53
C ALA A 191 11.66 5.37 2.35
N ILE A 192 11.31 5.43 3.63
CA ILE A 192 11.96 6.28 4.62
C ILE A 192 12.61 5.36 5.65
N ASN A 193 13.91 5.51 5.85
CA ASN A 193 14.68 4.82 6.87
C ASN A 193 15.57 5.82 7.61
N ALA A 194 15.43 5.93 8.92
CA ALA A 194 16.16 6.88 9.78
C ALA A 194 16.14 8.32 9.22
N GLY A 195 14.95 8.82 8.81
CA GLY A 195 14.75 10.15 8.25
C GLY A 195 15.36 10.36 6.86
N LYS A 196 15.90 9.33 6.22
CA LYS A 196 16.47 9.39 4.86
C LYS A 196 15.53 8.74 3.86
N VAL A 197 15.51 9.30 2.64
CA VAL A 197 14.61 8.90 1.55
C VAL A 197 15.34 8.03 0.55
N TYR A 198 14.75 6.89 0.23
CA TYR A 198 15.20 5.92 -0.75
C TYR A 198 14.12 5.70 -1.79
N SER A 199 14.47 5.24 -2.98
CA SER A 199 13.49 4.95 -4.03
C SER A 199 13.91 3.84 -4.97
N ILE A 200 12.92 3.20 -5.58
CA ILE A 200 13.06 2.33 -6.75
C ILE A 200 12.31 2.99 -7.90
N TYR A 201 13.00 3.24 -9.01
CA TYR A 201 12.39 3.70 -10.25
C TYR A 201 11.86 2.49 -11.03
N GLY A 202 10.56 2.34 -11.09
CA GLY A 202 9.91 1.15 -11.66
C GLY A 202 10.08 0.95 -13.16
N MET A 203 10.53 1.98 -13.88
CA MET A 203 10.90 1.86 -15.31
C MET A 203 12.37 1.47 -15.53
N SER A 204 13.17 1.38 -14.46
CA SER A 204 14.54 0.92 -14.56
C SER A 204 14.60 -0.60 -14.80
N PRO A 205 15.48 -1.10 -15.66
CA PRO A 205 15.70 -2.54 -15.82
C PRO A 205 16.29 -3.18 -14.54
N ASN A 206 16.76 -2.38 -13.58
CA ASN A 206 17.36 -2.82 -12.32
C ASN A 206 16.47 -2.45 -11.11
N SER A 207 15.15 -2.56 -11.22
CA SER A 207 14.20 -2.05 -10.25
C SER A 207 13.94 -2.98 -9.05
N GLY A 208 14.87 -3.84 -8.68
CA GLY A 208 14.69 -4.80 -7.58
C GLY A 208 15.16 -4.31 -6.21
N MET A 209 16.03 -3.31 -6.14
CA MET A 209 16.67 -2.84 -4.92
C MET A 209 16.51 -1.34 -4.73
N LEU A 210 16.51 -0.90 -3.47
CA LEU A 210 16.58 0.52 -3.12
C LEU A 210 17.92 1.11 -3.55
N GLY A 211 17.87 2.28 -4.22
CA GLY A 211 19.05 3.04 -4.58
C GLY A 211 19.71 3.68 -3.35
N TYR A 212 20.68 4.58 -3.60
CA TYR A 212 21.28 5.40 -2.55
C TYR A 212 20.26 6.32 -1.88
N ALA A 213 20.50 6.67 -0.62
CA ALA A 213 19.77 7.74 0.02
C ALA A 213 19.82 9.03 -0.81
N LYS A 214 18.71 9.73 -0.95
CA LYS A 214 18.74 11.06 -1.57
C LYS A 214 19.72 11.95 -0.79
N PRO A 215 20.64 12.66 -1.45
CA PRO A 215 21.66 13.44 -0.76
C PRO A 215 21.07 14.67 -0.06
N GLY A 216 21.68 15.11 1.04
CA GLY A 216 21.33 16.30 1.77
C GLY A 216 21.36 16.16 3.29
N LEU A 217 21.31 17.32 3.96
CA LEU A 217 21.33 17.41 5.42
C LEU A 217 19.91 17.47 6.04
N TYR A 218 18.96 16.87 5.39
CA TYR A 218 17.56 16.79 5.83
C TYR A 218 17.31 15.61 6.79
N GLU A 219 16.18 15.68 7.48
CA GLU A 219 15.55 14.58 8.22
C GLU A 219 14.04 14.65 8.01
N VAL A 220 13.50 13.78 7.17
CA VAL A 220 12.09 13.87 6.83
C VAL A 220 11.20 13.23 7.89
N HIS A 221 10.01 13.83 8.07
CA HIS A 221 8.92 13.20 8.81
C HIS A 221 8.51 11.88 8.15
N PRO A 222 8.08 10.86 8.91
CA PRO A 222 7.67 9.57 8.34
C PRO A 222 6.52 9.64 7.33
N ASP A 223 5.61 10.58 7.45
CA ASP A 223 4.51 10.72 6.49
C ASP A 223 4.97 11.29 5.15
N MET A 224 4.42 10.77 4.06
CA MET A 224 4.71 11.21 2.69
C MET A 224 3.46 11.19 1.81
N VAL A 225 3.43 12.05 0.79
CA VAL A 225 2.38 12.10 -0.23
C VAL A 225 2.98 11.77 -1.59
N MET A 226 2.59 10.65 -2.14
CA MET A 226 3.05 10.20 -3.46
C MET A 226 2.14 10.72 -4.57
N GLY A 227 2.70 10.92 -5.75
CA GLY A 227 1.98 11.34 -6.94
C GLY A 227 2.68 10.87 -8.22
N THR A 228 2.15 11.27 -9.35
CA THR A 228 2.51 10.72 -10.68
C THR A 228 4.00 10.79 -11.01
N TYR A 229 4.74 11.76 -10.47
CA TYR A 229 6.15 11.96 -10.85
C TYR A 229 7.09 12.04 -9.64
N GLY A 230 6.61 11.73 -8.43
CA GLY A 230 7.45 11.82 -7.27
C GLY A 230 6.70 11.73 -5.95
N VAL A 231 7.34 12.25 -4.91
CA VAL A 231 6.85 12.24 -3.54
C VAL A 231 7.07 13.61 -2.89
N MET A 232 6.09 14.08 -2.14
CA MET A 232 6.18 15.24 -1.26
C MET A 232 6.52 14.77 0.15
N LEU A 233 7.46 15.46 0.77
CA LEU A 233 8.07 15.15 2.06
C LEU A 233 8.20 16.43 2.88
N PHE A 234 8.29 16.30 4.19
CA PHE A 234 8.53 17.43 5.09
C PHE A 234 9.82 17.22 5.88
N ASP A 235 10.77 18.14 5.75
CA ASP A 235 11.99 18.15 6.56
C ASP A 235 11.72 18.78 7.94
N THR A 236 11.89 17.97 8.97
CA THR A 236 11.65 18.39 10.35
C THR A 236 12.70 19.35 10.91
N LYS A 237 13.92 19.35 10.32
CA LYS A 237 15.02 20.25 10.75
C LYS A 237 14.79 21.69 10.34
N THR A 238 14.34 21.88 9.12
CA THR A 238 14.17 23.22 8.54
C THR A 238 12.71 23.63 8.39
N SER A 239 11.74 22.79 8.79
CA SER A 239 10.30 23.03 8.58
C SER A 239 9.99 23.34 7.11
N THR A 240 10.46 22.48 6.21
CA THR A 240 10.45 22.73 4.76
C THR A 240 9.82 21.56 4.02
N PHE A 241 8.92 21.85 3.09
CA PHE A 241 8.43 20.85 2.16
C PHE A 241 9.42 20.64 1.01
N TYR A 242 9.73 19.38 0.75
CA TYR A 242 10.56 18.94 -0.38
C TYR A 242 9.78 18.02 -1.31
N ASN A 243 10.22 17.96 -2.55
CA ASN A 243 9.83 16.91 -3.48
C ASN A 243 11.06 16.21 -4.06
N THR A 244 10.86 14.95 -4.45
CA THR A 244 11.86 14.18 -5.20
C THR A 244 11.17 13.16 -6.09
N SER A 245 11.77 12.84 -7.23
CA SER A 245 11.31 11.73 -8.08
C SER A 245 12.06 10.43 -7.76
N SER A 246 11.49 9.31 -8.15
CA SER A 246 12.15 8.00 -7.97
C SER A 246 13.45 7.88 -8.76
N SER A 247 13.51 8.46 -9.95
CA SER A 247 14.71 8.49 -10.81
C SER A 247 15.65 9.66 -10.52
N GLY A 248 15.19 10.67 -9.76
CA GLY A 248 15.98 11.84 -9.41
C GLY A 248 17.01 11.56 -8.32
N SER A 249 18.11 12.31 -8.37
CA SER A 249 19.21 12.21 -7.40
C SER A 249 19.22 13.33 -6.36
N SER A 250 18.16 14.17 -6.31
CA SER A 250 18.12 15.34 -5.43
C SER A 250 16.79 15.48 -4.70
N MET A 251 16.85 16.14 -3.55
CA MET A 251 15.70 16.73 -2.89
C MET A 251 15.51 18.15 -3.45
N ASN A 252 14.31 18.49 -3.91
CA ASN A 252 14.02 19.75 -4.55
C ASN A 252 13.05 20.56 -3.71
N LEU A 253 13.25 21.88 -3.63
CA LEU A 253 12.29 22.79 -3.04
C LEU A 253 11.05 22.92 -3.95
N PHE A 254 9.91 23.17 -3.34
CA PHE A 254 8.73 23.61 -4.09
C PHE A 254 8.87 25.06 -4.52
N PRO A 255 8.21 25.47 -5.62
CA PRO A 255 8.14 26.88 -5.98
C PRO A 255 7.39 27.68 -4.90
N GLU A 256 7.74 28.95 -4.77
CA GLU A 256 6.98 29.92 -3.97
C GLU A 256 5.63 30.20 -4.63
N ASP A 257 4.66 30.64 -3.82
CA ASP A 257 3.39 31.10 -4.36
C ASP A 257 3.55 32.38 -5.16
N SER A 258 3.09 32.38 -6.40
CA SER A 258 3.13 33.56 -7.29
C SER A 258 2.23 34.71 -6.82
N GLU A 259 1.27 34.42 -5.94
CA GLU A 259 0.32 35.40 -5.40
C GLU A 259 0.71 35.90 -4.00
N GLY A 260 1.87 35.47 -3.48
CA GLY A 260 2.42 35.93 -2.20
C GLY A 260 1.86 35.19 -0.98
N GLY A 261 1.47 33.93 -1.14
CA GLY A 261 1.10 33.02 -0.05
C GLY A 261 2.26 32.66 0.86
N ILE A 262 2.03 31.71 1.77
CA ILE A 262 3.04 31.27 2.74
C ILE A 262 4.11 30.45 2.01
N SER A 263 5.38 30.80 2.24
CA SER A 263 6.51 30.02 1.72
C SER A 263 6.46 28.58 2.21
N PRO A 264 6.65 27.57 1.35
CA PRO A 264 6.73 26.16 1.77
C PRO A 264 8.06 25.81 2.42
N THR A 265 8.92 26.81 2.68
CA THR A 265 10.25 26.64 3.25
C THR A 265 10.41 27.45 4.55
N ASN A 266 11.13 26.89 5.53
CA ASN A 266 11.42 27.54 6.82
C ASN A 266 10.16 28.07 7.54
N MET A 267 9.15 27.25 7.66
CA MET A 267 7.79 27.66 8.05
C MET A 267 7.60 27.85 9.56
N ASP A 268 8.58 27.55 10.39
CA ASP A 268 8.49 27.58 11.87
C ASP A 268 7.34 26.72 12.44
N VAL A 269 7.08 25.57 11.83
CA VAL A 269 6.09 24.59 12.28
C VAL A 269 6.71 23.21 12.48
N ASP A 270 6.10 22.42 13.38
CA ASP A 270 6.34 21.00 13.51
C ASP A 270 5.17 20.24 12.87
N MET A 271 5.47 19.23 12.05
CA MET A 271 4.44 18.38 11.49
C MET A 271 4.03 17.30 12.49
N ILE A 272 2.72 17.20 12.76
CA ILE A 272 2.12 16.15 13.58
C ILE A 272 1.81 14.95 12.69
N ARG A 273 1.10 15.18 11.57
CA ARG A 273 0.75 14.16 10.56
C ARG A 273 0.57 14.79 9.18
N MET A 274 0.87 14.00 8.14
CA MET A 274 0.48 14.31 6.77
C MET A 274 -0.35 13.14 6.22
N LEU A 275 -1.61 13.41 5.93
CA LEU A 275 -2.65 12.42 5.68
C LEU A 275 -3.12 12.51 4.23
N VAL A 276 -2.86 11.47 3.44
CA VAL A 276 -3.30 11.41 2.04
C VAL A 276 -4.81 11.28 1.97
N ARG A 277 -5.47 12.18 1.26
CA ARG A 277 -6.91 12.12 0.94
C ARG A 277 -7.16 11.37 -0.34
N LYS A 278 -6.47 11.78 -1.40
CA LYS A 278 -6.60 11.18 -2.73
C LYS A 278 -5.23 11.14 -3.40
N GLU A 279 -4.84 9.99 -3.86
CA GLU A 279 -3.69 9.87 -4.74
C GLU A 279 -4.12 10.14 -6.20
N GLY A 280 -3.27 10.82 -6.94
CA GLY A 280 -3.59 11.18 -8.33
C GLY A 280 -2.59 12.17 -8.93
N ASN A 281 -3.09 12.99 -9.84
CA ASN A 281 -2.40 14.13 -10.38
C ASN A 281 -3.39 15.31 -10.51
N PRO A 282 -3.40 16.23 -9.54
CA PRO A 282 -2.60 16.23 -8.31
C PRO A 282 -3.07 15.20 -7.27
N SER A 283 -2.18 14.79 -6.38
CA SER A 283 -2.53 14.13 -5.12
C SER A 283 -2.94 15.16 -4.10
N THR A 284 -3.92 14.87 -3.25
CA THR A 284 -4.37 15.78 -2.18
C THR A 284 -4.14 15.18 -0.81
N ALA A 285 -3.85 16.03 0.16
CA ALA A 285 -3.58 15.63 1.54
C ALA A 285 -3.97 16.73 2.54
N PHE A 286 -4.09 16.35 3.80
CA PHE A 286 -4.03 17.29 4.92
C PHE A 286 -2.70 17.15 5.65
N ALA A 287 -2.08 18.28 6.00
CA ALA A 287 -0.97 18.31 6.93
C ALA A 287 -1.40 19.01 8.22
N VAL A 288 -1.37 18.27 9.33
CA VAL A 288 -1.66 18.80 10.66
C VAL A 288 -0.35 19.30 11.26
N MET A 289 -0.31 20.60 11.58
CA MET A 289 0.90 21.30 11.98
C MET A 289 0.72 21.98 13.35
N LYS A 290 1.81 22.08 14.10
CA LYS A 290 1.91 22.87 15.32
C LYS A 290 2.88 24.02 15.10
N ASN A 291 2.50 25.25 15.47
CA ASN A 291 3.39 26.39 15.44
C ASN A 291 4.50 26.24 16.50
N LYS A 292 5.77 26.52 16.14
CA LYS A 292 6.91 26.43 17.09
C LYS A 292 6.94 27.54 18.11
N ASN A 293 6.35 28.69 17.77
CA ASN A 293 6.45 29.92 18.55
C ASN A 293 5.17 30.27 19.29
N LYS A 294 4.05 29.64 18.98
CA LYS A 294 2.72 29.87 19.55
C LYS A 294 2.02 28.54 19.84
N ASP A 295 1.10 28.56 20.79
CA ASP A 295 0.23 27.39 21.03
C ASP A 295 -0.95 27.36 20.06
N GLU A 296 -0.64 27.24 18.79
CA GLU A 296 -1.59 27.20 17.68
C GLU A 296 -1.35 25.96 16.83
N HIS A 297 -2.44 25.38 16.32
CA HIS A 297 -2.38 24.27 15.40
C HIS A 297 -3.07 24.65 14.09
N TYR A 298 -2.62 24.05 12.99
CA TYR A 298 -3.14 24.32 11.66
C TYR A 298 -3.45 23.02 10.92
N VAL A 299 -4.41 23.08 10.05
CA VAL A 299 -4.62 22.08 8.97
C VAL A 299 -4.28 22.76 7.65
N PHE A 300 -3.26 22.29 6.99
CA PHE A 300 -2.90 22.70 5.65
C PHE A 300 -3.60 21.80 4.67
N ASP A 301 -4.38 22.37 3.75
CA ASP A 301 -4.91 21.64 2.60
C ASP A 301 -3.81 21.62 1.51
N MET A 302 -3.36 20.43 1.16
CA MET A 302 -2.20 20.23 0.30
C MET A 302 -2.60 19.64 -1.04
N SER A 303 -1.99 20.16 -2.10
CA SER A 303 -2.11 19.63 -3.47
C SER A 303 -0.73 19.34 -4.02
N TYR A 304 -0.40 18.08 -4.20
CA TYR A 304 0.90 17.68 -4.70
C TYR A 304 0.91 17.47 -6.20
N SER A 305 1.67 18.31 -6.89
CA SER A 305 2.19 18.11 -8.25
C SER A 305 3.63 18.60 -8.25
N MET A 306 4.55 17.86 -8.88
CA MET A 306 6.00 18.07 -8.73
C MET A 306 6.52 19.48 -9.05
N ALA A 307 5.83 20.23 -9.92
CA ALA A 307 6.25 21.55 -10.36
C ALA A 307 5.35 22.69 -9.85
N SER A 308 4.44 22.41 -8.93
CA SER A 308 3.45 23.40 -8.47
C SER A 308 3.62 23.71 -6.98
N TYR A 309 3.24 24.93 -6.58
CA TYR A 309 3.12 25.30 -5.19
C TYR A 309 2.18 24.34 -4.44
N PRO A 310 2.55 23.83 -3.25
CA PRO A 310 1.85 22.69 -2.67
C PRO A 310 0.73 23.05 -1.68
N ILE A 311 0.66 24.28 -1.16
CA ILE A 311 -0.27 24.68 -0.10
C ILE A 311 -1.49 25.36 -0.74
N VAL A 312 -2.67 24.76 -0.59
CA VAL A 312 -3.91 25.28 -1.18
C VAL A 312 -4.62 26.23 -0.23
N ASP A 313 -4.73 25.85 1.05
CA ASP A 313 -5.36 26.65 2.10
C ASP A 313 -4.75 26.29 3.46
N ILE A 314 -4.86 27.20 4.41
CA ILE A 314 -4.44 27.00 5.79
C ILE A 314 -5.59 27.39 6.70
N ASP A 315 -6.03 26.46 7.51
CA ASP A 315 -7.05 26.70 8.51
C ASP A 315 -6.49 26.55 9.92
N THR A 316 -6.77 27.53 10.78
CA THR A 316 -6.38 27.46 12.20
C THR A 316 -7.36 26.56 12.93
N VAL A 317 -6.83 25.55 13.61
CA VAL A 317 -7.61 24.66 14.45
C VAL A 317 -8.02 25.41 15.72
N PRO A 318 -9.33 25.50 16.05
CA PRO A 318 -9.77 26.13 17.27
C PRO A 318 -9.15 25.51 18.53
N ALA A 319 -8.74 26.32 19.50
CA ALA A 319 -7.99 25.87 20.68
C ALA A 319 -8.72 24.84 21.57
N HIS A 320 -10.05 24.71 21.42
CA HIS A 320 -10.83 23.70 22.14
C HIS A 320 -10.91 22.34 21.43
N CYS A 321 -10.36 22.23 20.21
CA CYS A 321 -10.36 20.99 19.45
C CYS A 321 -9.26 20.04 19.95
N GLU A 322 -9.59 18.76 20.04
CA GLU A 322 -8.73 17.71 20.59
C GLU A 322 -7.93 16.97 19.50
N MET A 323 -8.32 17.12 18.23
CA MET A 323 -7.70 16.40 17.11
C MET A 323 -6.17 16.53 17.07
N PRO A 324 -5.54 17.70 17.31
CA PRO A 324 -4.09 17.80 17.26
C PRO A 324 -3.32 17.06 18.37
N GLU A 325 -4.01 16.59 19.41
CA GLU A 325 -3.39 15.90 20.55
C GLU A 325 -3.02 14.42 20.23
N THR A 326 -3.50 13.88 19.12
CA THR A 326 -3.25 12.48 18.73
C THR A 326 -2.43 12.38 17.45
N LYS A 327 -1.76 11.23 17.27
CA LYS A 327 -1.11 10.85 16.01
C LYS A 327 -1.88 9.77 15.25
N VAL A 328 -2.92 9.18 15.86
CA VAL A 328 -3.76 8.17 15.22
C VAL A 328 -4.89 8.88 14.48
N MET A 329 -4.64 9.15 13.22
CA MET A 329 -5.53 9.90 12.34
C MET A 329 -5.69 9.21 11.00
N GLY A 330 -6.85 9.43 10.36
CA GLY A 330 -7.16 9.06 8.97
C GLY A 330 -8.00 10.13 8.30
N THR A 331 -8.11 10.10 6.99
CA THR A 331 -8.92 11.08 6.23
C THR A 331 -10.05 10.40 5.48
N SER A 332 -10.99 11.20 4.95
CA SER A 332 -11.97 10.75 3.98
C SER A 332 -11.56 11.14 2.56
N LEU A 333 -11.81 10.25 1.61
CA LEU A 333 -11.66 10.56 0.19
C LEU A 333 -12.65 11.64 -0.28
N TYR A 334 -13.86 11.60 0.26
CA TYR A 334 -14.98 12.42 -0.23
C TYR A 334 -15.29 13.62 0.66
N ALA A 335 -15.24 13.45 1.99
CA ALA A 335 -15.50 14.52 2.93
C ALA A 335 -14.24 15.28 3.32
N SER A 336 -14.34 16.59 3.55
CA SER A 336 -13.24 17.40 4.09
C SER A 336 -13.18 17.21 5.61
N CYS A 337 -12.59 16.09 6.05
CA CYS A 337 -12.52 15.74 7.46
C CYS A 337 -11.29 14.89 7.80
N ILE A 338 -10.96 14.87 9.09
CA ILE A 338 -9.94 14.03 9.71
C ILE A 338 -10.63 13.19 10.78
N TYR A 339 -10.59 11.86 10.64
CA TYR A 339 -10.94 10.92 11.69
C TYR A 339 -9.77 10.79 12.64
N TYR A 340 -10.04 10.71 13.95
CA TYR A 340 -8.97 10.59 14.92
C TYR A 340 -9.39 9.79 16.15
N SER A 341 -8.41 9.24 16.85
CA SER A 341 -8.61 8.55 18.12
C SER A 341 -8.42 9.51 19.28
N LYS A 342 -9.37 9.52 20.21
CA LYS A 342 -9.22 10.12 21.54
C LYS A 342 -9.12 9.03 22.58
N LYS A 343 -8.04 9.07 23.37
CA LYS A 343 -7.82 8.15 24.48
C LYS A 343 -8.68 8.52 25.68
N GLU A 344 -9.49 7.58 26.18
CA GLU A 344 -10.27 7.73 27.41
C GLU A 344 -9.97 6.59 28.39
N ALA A 345 -10.45 6.68 29.61
CA ALA A 345 -10.10 5.75 30.71
C ALA A 345 -10.60 4.33 30.49
N ASP A 346 -11.71 4.17 29.80
CA ASP A 346 -12.39 2.90 29.53
C ASP A 346 -12.15 2.33 28.13
N GLY A 347 -11.34 3.01 27.31
CA GLY A 347 -11.03 2.66 25.92
C GLY A 347 -11.11 3.88 25.02
N ASP A 348 -10.71 3.72 23.77
CA ASP A 348 -10.62 4.83 22.85
C ASP A 348 -11.98 5.21 22.23
N VAL A 349 -12.08 6.48 21.83
CA VAL A 349 -13.22 7.05 21.13
C VAL A 349 -12.79 7.47 19.73
N LEU A 350 -13.46 6.95 18.71
CA LEU A 350 -13.35 7.46 17.35
C LEU A 350 -14.12 8.75 17.23
N LYS A 351 -13.45 9.82 16.84
CA LYS A 351 -14.02 11.14 16.61
C LYS A 351 -13.70 11.61 15.19
N VAL A 352 -14.42 12.62 14.74
CA VAL A 352 -14.15 13.30 13.47
C VAL A 352 -14.01 14.80 13.70
N TYR A 353 -12.97 15.38 13.06
CA TYR A 353 -12.78 16.81 12.90
C TYR A 353 -13.22 17.19 11.48
N LYS A 354 -14.16 18.12 11.34
CA LYS A 354 -14.66 18.65 10.06
C LYS A 354 -13.80 19.86 9.68
N ASN A 355 -13.03 19.74 8.60
CA ASN A 355 -12.19 20.82 8.10
C ASN A 355 -13.02 21.81 7.28
N VAL A 356 -13.98 22.44 7.94
CA VAL A 356 -14.88 23.47 7.42
C VAL A 356 -15.06 24.57 8.45
N LYS A 357 -15.29 25.80 8.04
CA LYS A 357 -15.43 26.97 8.93
C LYS A 357 -16.80 27.01 9.61
N ILE A 358 -17.00 26.16 10.60
CA ILE A 358 -18.21 26.07 11.45
C ILE A 358 -17.82 26.06 12.93
N ASP A 359 -18.74 26.41 13.84
CA ASP A 359 -18.44 26.53 15.27
C ASP A 359 -18.13 25.16 15.92
N ASN A 360 -18.89 24.13 15.58
CA ASN A 360 -18.70 22.78 16.13
C ASN A 360 -18.05 21.86 15.09
N ARG A 361 -16.71 21.80 15.10
CA ARG A 361 -15.93 21.02 14.13
C ARG A 361 -15.73 19.58 14.51
N GLU A 362 -15.92 19.22 15.77
CA GLU A 362 -15.67 17.87 16.27
C GLU A 362 -16.96 17.17 16.71
N SER A 363 -17.05 15.89 16.40
CA SER A 363 -18.10 15.01 16.90
C SER A 363 -17.58 13.61 17.18
N GLU A 364 -18.21 12.94 18.14
CA GLU A 364 -17.98 11.52 18.43
C GLU A 364 -18.70 10.66 17.39
N LEU A 365 -18.06 9.60 16.93
CA LEU A 365 -18.63 8.62 16.02
C LEU A 365 -18.88 7.27 16.68
N LYS A 366 -17.88 6.74 17.42
CA LYS A 366 -17.98 5.40 18.03
C LYS A 366 -17.02 5.26 19.22
N ARG A 367 -17.48 4.57 20.27
CA ARG A 367 -16.65 4.16 21.43
C ARG A 367 -16.20 2.72 21.28
N PHE A 368 -14.99 2.44 21.76
CA PHE A 368 -14.35 1.11 21.76
C PHE A 368 -13.94 0.71 23.18
N PRO A 369 -14.87 0.27 24.02
CA PRO A 369 -14.58 -0.05 25.42
C PRO A 369 -13.54 -1.15 25.57
N GLY A 370 -12.49 -0.90 26.35
CA GLY A 370 -11.37 -1.82 26.56
C GLY A 370 -10.44 -1.99 25.36
N GLU A 371 -10.55 -1.14 24.35
CA GLU A 371 -9.72 -1.21 23.14
C GLU A 371 -9.00 0.11 22.89
N GLU A 372 -7.78 0.03 22.35
CA GLU A 372 -6.97 1.16 21.88
C GLU A 372 -7.02 1.20 20.33
N ILE A 373 -7.41 2.32 19.75
CA ILE A 373 -7.36 2.52 18.30
C ILE A 373 -5.92 2.80 17.88
N VAL A 374 -5.39 1.99 16.95
CA VAL A 374 -3.99 2.09 16.51
C VAL A 374 -3.84 2.50 15.04
N TYR A 375 -4.88 2.32 14.24
CA TYR A 375 -4.86 2.72 12.83
C TYR A 375 -6.25 3.06 12.32
N ILE A 376 -6.34 4.10 11.49
CA ILE A 376 -7.59 4.56 10.86
C ILE A 376 -7.30 4.82 9.39
N VAL A 377 -8.10 4.27 8.48
CA VAL A 377 -7.99 4.51 7.05
C VAL A 377 -9.36 4.45 6.36
N ASN A 378 -9.58 5.33 5.40
CA ASN A 378 -10.72 5.22 4.50
C ASN A 378 -10.32 4.34 3.30
N ALA A 379 -10.80 3.12 3.28
CA ALA A 379 -10.56 2.17 2.21
C ALA A 379 -11.62 2.35 1.11
N THR A 380 -11.14 2.59 -0.11
CA THR A 380 -11.98 2.72 -1.30
C THR A 380 -11.48 1.76 -2.38
N SER A 381 -12.39 1.09 -3.10
CA SER A 381 -12.01 0.31 -4.27
C SER A 381 -11.86 1.22 -5.48
N ARG A 382 -10.75 1.11 -6.20
CA ARG A 382 -10.50 1.87 -7.43
C ARG A 382 -10.92 1.13 -8.69
N TYR A 383 -10.90 -0.20 -8.68
CA TYR A 383 -11.13 -1.03 -9.86
C TYR A 383 -11.97 -2.27 -9.52
N GLY A 384 -13.01 -2.52 -10.30
CA GLY A 384 -13.70 -3.80 -10.33
C GLY A 384 -14.84 -3.99 -9.33
N ALA A 385 -15.18 -3.00 -8.50
CA ALA A 385 -16.46 -3.04 -7.81
C ALA A 385 -17.59 -2.87 -8.84
N PRO A 386 -18.70 -3.62 -8.73
CA PRO A 386 -19.90 -3.33 -9.51
C PRO A 386 -20.25 -1.84 -9.38
N ALA A 387 -20.75 -1.23 -10.45
CA ALA A 387 -21.02 0.22 -10.49
C ALA A 387 -22.08 0.68 -9.45
N ASP A 388 -22.78 -0.25 -8.85
CA ASP A 388 -23.80 -0.11 -7.82
C ASP A 388 -23.26 -0.30 -6.38
N GLU A 389 -22.04 -0.85 -6.21
CA GLU A 389 -21.37 -0.96 -4.92
C GLU A 389 -20.21 0.05 -4.83
N VAL A 390 -20.50 1.23 -4.30
CA VAL A 390 -19.44 2.18 -3.94
C VAL A 390 -18.74 1.63 -2.69
N PHE A 391 -17.60 0.98 -2.90
CA PHE A 391 -16.75 0.53 -1.80
C PHE A 391 -16.13 1.75 -1.11
N ASN A 392 -16.78 2.21 -0.06
CA ASN A 392 -16.36 3.35 0.75
C ASN A 392 -16.50 2.99 2.23
N HIS A 393 -15.41 2.53 2.83
CA HIS A 393 -15.42 2.06 4.20
C HIS A 393 -14.40 2.80 5.06
N LEU A 394 -14.82 3.19 6.25
CA LEU A 394 -13.88 3.57 7.30
C LEU A 394 -13.42 2.30 8.02
N VAL A 395 -12.13 2.06 7.97
CA VAL A 395 -11.47 0.94 8.63
C VAL A 395 -10.78 1.42 9.88
N VAL A 396 -11.09 0.79 11.00
CA VAL A 396 -10.52 1.09 12.32
C VAL A 396 -9.87 -0.19 12.84
N LEU A 397 -8.59 -0.13 13.14
CA LEU A 397 -7.82 -1.22 13.74
C LEU A 397 -7.61 -0.91 15.21
N THR A 398 -7.96 -1.85 16.08
CA THR A 398 -7.83 -1.72 17.53
C THR A 398 -7.01 -2.85 18.15
N ASN A 399 -6.44 -2.57 19.31
CA ASN A 399 -5.82 -3.57 20.17
C ASN A 399 -6.53 -3.63 21.52
N SER A 400 -6.55 -4.81 22.11
CA SER A 400 -7.05 -5.09 23.46
C SER A 400 -6.17 -6.11 24.18
N ALA A 401 -6.47 -6.43 25.44
CA ALA A 401 -5.78 -7.48 26.17
C ALA A 401 -5.90 -8.89 25.51
N THR A 402 -6.88 -9.11 24.65
CA THR A 402 -7.13 -10.40 24.00
C THR A 402 -6.61 -10.48 22.55
N GLY A 403 -6.10 -9.38 22.02
CA GLY A 403 -5.59 -9.30 20.65
C GLY A 403 -6.16 -8.11 19.89
N TRP A 404 -6.04 -8.15 18.58
CA TRP A 404 -6.50 -7.08 17.69
C TRP A 404 -7.90 -7.33 17.14
N LYS A 405 -8.57 -6.23 16.74
CA LYS A 405 -9.80 -6.25 15.94
C LYS A 405 -9.71 -5.25 14.79
N LEU A 406 -10.24 -5.65 13.63
CA LEU A 406 -10.42 -4.83 12.45
C LEU A 406 -11.91 -4.58 12.25
N TYR A 407 -12.32 -3.34 12.41
CA TYR A 407 -13.69 -2.89 12.17
C TYR A 407 -13.79 -2.24 10.79
N ARG A 408 -14.84 -2.58 10.06
CA ARG A 408 -15.15 -1.96 8.78
C ARG A 408 -16.54 -1.35 8.85
N PHE A 409 -16.61 -0.01 8.83
CA PHE A 409 -17.84 0.76 8.85
C PHE A 409 -18.18 1.27 7.46
N ASN A 410 -19.45 1.22 7.07
CA ASN A 410 -19.91 1.91 5.88
C ASN A 410 -19.92 3.41 6.15
N VAL A 411 -19.37 4.21 5.22
CA VAL A 411 -19.46 5.68 5.26
C VAL A 411 -20.76 6.10 4.61
N ILE A 412 -21.48 7.03 5.25
CA ILE A 412 -22.80 7.47 4.79
C ILE A 412 -22.65 8.50 3.65
N GLY A 413 -22.79 8.04 2.43
CA GLY A 413 -22.68 8.90 1.25
C GLY A 413 -21.30 9.55 1.12
N GLN A 414 -21.27 10.87 0.98
CA GLN A 414 -20.04 11.69 0.93
C GLN A 414 -19.85 12.53 2.22
N THR A 415 -20.48 12.11 3.30
CA THR A 415 -20.38 12.78 4.61
C THR A 415 -19.24 12.19 5.45
N PRO A 416 -18.85 12.81 6.56
CA PRO A 416 -17.91 12.23 7.51
C PRO A 416 -18.54 11.18 8.44
N GLU A 417 -19.83 10.96 8.34
CA GLU A 417 -20.60 10.08 9.23
C GLU A 417 -20.45 8.60 8.79
N ILE A 418 -20.55 7.71 9.76
CA ILE A 418 -20.50 6.25 9.56
C ILE A 418 -21.77 5.59 10.08
N GLU A 419 -22.10 4.40 9.57
CA GLU A 419 -23.12 3.58 10.19
C GLU A 419 -22.73 3.18 11.61
N THR A 420 -23.72 3.12 12.52
CA THR A 420 -23.48 2.85 13.94
C THR A 420 -22.85 1.48 14.19
N GLU A 421 -23.29 0.46 13.42
CA GLU A 421 -22.78 -0.88 13.50
C GLU A 421 -21.77 -1.14 12.37
N PRO A 422 -20.65 -1.83 12.68
CA PRO A 422 -19.69 -2.20 11.65
C PRO A 422 -20.29 -3.23 10.70
N ALA A 423 -20.04 -3.05 9.40
CA ALA A 423 -20.41 -4.03 8.39
C ALA A 423 -19.68 -5.37 8.59
N PHE A 424 -18.44 -5.33 9.08
CA PHE A 424 -17.65 -6.51 9.42
C PHE A 424 -16.72 -6.23 10.60
N VAL A 425 -16.50 -7.27 11.38
CA VAL A 425 -15.48 -7.29 12.44
C VAL A 425 -14.65 -8.56 12.29
N TYR A 426 -13.35 -8.37 12.11
CA TYR A 426 -12.38 -9.46 12.14
C TYR A 426 -11.51 -9.32 13.39
N SER A 427 -10.93 -10.42 13.85
CA SER A 427 -10.08 -10.40 15.05
C SER A 427 -8.94 -11.42 14.96
N GLY A 428 -7.89 -11.18 15.71
CA GLY A 428 -6.75 -12.08 15.83
C GLY A 428 -5.94 -11.85 17.08
N LYS A 429 -4.91 -12.68 17.27
CA LYS A 429 -3.97 -12.59 18.36
C LYS A 429 -2.85 -11.61 18.05
N GLY A 430 -2.12 -11.18 19.08
CA GLY A 430 -1.01 -10.24 18.97
C GLY A 430 -1.45 -8.78 18.95
N THR A 431 -0.51 -7.88 18.75
CA THR A 431 -0.69 -6.43 18.75
C THR A 431 -0.57 -5.92 17.32
N ALA A 432 -1.67 -5.51 16.71
CA ALA A 432 -1.66 -5.00 15.35
C ALA A 432 -1.15 -3.55 15.29
N GLY A 433 -0.52 -3.17 14.17
CA GLY A 433 -0.04 -1.81 13.94
C GLY A 433 -0.41 -1.24 12.58
N TYR A 434 -0.75 -2.09 11.61
CA TYR A 434 -1.05 -1.64 10.26
C TYR A 434 -2.01 -2.60 9.54
N VAL A 435 -2.83 -2.07 8.65
CA VAL A 435 -3.66 -2.88 7.76
C VAL A 435 -3.62 -2.34 6.33
N MET A 436 -3.57 -3.26 5.37
CA MET A 436 -3.65 -2.98 3.95
C MET A 436 -4.78 -3.79 3.32
N LEU A 437 -5.56 -3.16 2.45
CA LEU A 437 -6.46 -3.85 1.53
C LEU A 437 -5.74 -4.03 0.19
N ARG A 438 -5.65 -5.29 -0.28
CA ARG A 438 -5.29 -5.62 -1.65
C ARG A 438 -6.55 -6.00 -2.42
N ASN A 439 -6.85 -5.24 -3.47
CA ASN A 439 -7.95 -5.46 -4.41
C ASN A 439 -7.46 -6.03 -5.73
#